data_00380b28ff4009af91a768bdd4f72dc3
#
_entry.id   00380b28ff4009af91a768bdd4f72dc3
#
_cell.length_a   1.000
_cell.length_b   1.000
_cell.length_c   1.000
_cell.angle_alpha   90.00
_cell.angle_beta   90.00
_cell.angle_gamma   90.00
#
_symmetry.space_group_name_H-M   'P 1'
#
loop_
_entity.id
_entity.type
_entity.pdbx_description
1 polymer ?
#
loop_
_entity_poly.entity_id
_entity_poly.type
_entity_poly.pdbx_seq_one_letter_code
_entity_poly.pdbx_strand_id
1 'polypeptide(L)'
;MSEQSAKTPMDRLRAISPEGAKRYMEHRKAIMENPELQAVPAKYKLLVGIGVAAALQSSTCTLMWTRLAKQAGVTEAEIAEAILVSRLMKMATVNDTAADALAWLEETRK
;
A
#
# COMPACT_ATOMS: atom_id res chain seq x y z
N MET A 1 9.62 -23.25 -10.41
CA MET A 1 9.67 -22.02 -11.17
C MET A 1 10.06 -20.87 -10.21
N SER A 2 11.00 -20.08 -10.61
CA SER A 2 11.43 -18.94 -9.81
C SER A 2 10.35 -17.85 -9.79
N GLU A 3 10.19 -17.20 -8.64
CA GLU A 3 9.28 -16.06 -8.53
C GLU A 3 9.68 -14.92 -9.47
N GLN A 4 10.99 -14.82 -9.79
CA GLN A 4 11.52 -13.80 -10.69
C GLN A 4 11.05 -13.97 -12.12
N SER A 5 10.60 -15.17 -12.51
CA SER A 5 10.11 -15.44 -13.85
C SER A 5 8.62 -15.13 -14.00
N ALA A 6 7.92 -14.87 -12.90
CA ALA A 6 6.50 -14.56 -12.96
C ALA A 6 6.29 -13.11 -13.38
N LYS A 7 5.39 -12.88 -14.35
CA LYS A 7 5.06 -11.53 -14.81
C LYS A 7 4.19 -10.81 -13.80
N THR A 8 4.54 -9.56 -13.52
CA THR A 8 3.73 -8.67 -12.70
C THR A 8 2.63 -8.02 -13.55
N PRO A 9 1.60 -7.45 -12.92
CA PRO A 9 0.62 -6.65 -13.68
C PRO A 9 1.26 -5.54 -14.50
N MET A 10 2.30 -4.90 -13.97
CA MET A 10 3.01 -3.82 -14.69
C MET A 10 3.74 -4.38 -15.91
N ASP A 11 4.31 -5.58 -15.82
CA ASP A 11 4.97 -6.21 -16.97
C ASP A 11 3.96 -6.46 -18.09
N ARG A 12 2.76 -6.89 -17.74
CA ARG A 12 1.71 -7.15 -18.72
C ARG A 12 1.21 -5.86 -19.37
N LEU A 13 1.05 -4.80 -18.57
CA LEU A 13 0.66 -3.50 -19.09
C LEU A 13 1.73 -2.92 -20.00
N ARG A 14 3.01 -3.09 -19.62
CA ARG A 14 4.13 -2.58 -20.41
C ARG A 14 4.15 -3.20 -21.81
N ALA A 15 3.73 -4.45 -21.96
CA ALA A 15 3.67 -5.10 -23.26
C ALA A 15 2.64 -4.45 -24.18
N ILE A 16 1.57 -3.88 -23.60
CA ILE A 16 0.50 -3.22 -24.38
C ILE A 16 0.77 -1.72 -24.51
N SER A 17 1.20 -1.08 -23.43
CA SER A 17 1.42 0.36 -23.40
C SER A 17 2.76 0.66 -22.72
N PRO A 18 3.87 0.62 -23.48
CA PRO A 18 5.18 0.98 -22.93
C PRO A 18 5.20 2.40 -22.37
N GLU A 19 4.50 3.34 -23.02
CA GLU A 19 4.44 4.72 -22.56
C GLU A 19 3.71 4.85 -21.22
N GLY A 20 2.59 4.15 -21.06
CA GLY A 20 1.86 4.15 -19.79
C GLY A 20 2.69 3.59 -18.64
N ALA A 21 3.38 2.48 -18.89
CA ALA A 21 4.26 1.88 -17.90
C ALA A 21 5.42 2.81 -17.52
N LYS A 22 6.01 3.47 -18.53
CA LYS A 22 7.10 4.42 -18.32
C LYS A 22 6.67 5.57 -17.41
N ARG A 23 5.50 6.16 -17.67
CA ARG A 23 4.98 7.27 -16.85
C ARG A 23 4.72 6.85 -15.41
N TYR A 24 4.19 5.66 -15.22
CA TYR A 24 3.98 5.12 -13.88
C TYR A 24 5.31 4.96 -13.14
N MET A 25 6.32 4.39 -13.79
CA MET A 25 7.63 4.19 -13.17
C MET A 25 8.34 5.50 -12.86
N GLU A 26 8.18 6.51 -13.73
CA GLU A 26 8.72 7.84 -13.47
C GLU A 26 8.06 8.48 -12.24
N HIS A 27 6.75 8.35 -12.12
CA HIS A 27 6.00 8.87 -10.97
C HIS A 27 6.45 8.20 -9.67
N ARG A 28 6.55 6.88 -9.70
CA ARG A 28 7.02 6.11 -8.55
C ARG A 28 8.43 6.52 -8.12
N LYS A 29 9.33 6.65 -9.09
CA LYS A 29 10.71 7.05 -8.85
C LYS A 29 10.78 8.46 -8.26
N ALA A 30 9.96 9.36 -8.77
CA ALA A 30 9.91 10.74 -8.26
C ALA A 30 9.50 10.76 -6.78
N ILE A 31 8.55 9.93 -6.39
CA ILE A 31 8.10 9.86 -5.00
C ILE A 31 9.16 9.23 -4.09
N MET A 32 9.77 8.14 -4.55
CA MET A 32 10.67 7.35 -3.71
C MET A 32 12.11 7.85 -3.69
N GLU A 33 12.59 8.44 -4.79
CA GLU A 33 14.01 8.75 -4.93
C GLU A 33 14.34 10.22 -5.12
N ASN A 34 13.35 11.09 -5.40
CA ASN A 34 13.62 12.51 -5.62
C ASN A 34 14.15 13.15 -4.31
N PRO A 35 15.33 13.79 -4.33
CA PRO A 35 15.87 14.45 -3.13
C PRO A 35 14.94 15.50 -2.53
N GLU A 36 14.09 16.12 -3.33
CA GLU A 36 13.13 17.12 -2.85
C GLU A 36 11.94 16.52 -2.12
N LEU A 37 11.77 15.20 -2.18
CA LEU A 37 10.64 14.49 -1.56
C LEU A 37 11.14 13.47 -0.53
N GLN A 38 12.07 13.91 0.35
CA GLN A 38 12.63 13.03 1.38
C GLN A 38 12.34 13.52 2.80
N ALA A 39 11.30 14.32 2.98
CA ALA A 39 10.83 14.67 4.33
C ALA A 39 10.43 13.40 5.09
N VAL A 40 9.86 12.43 4.38
CA VAL A 40 9.62 11.09 4.91
C VAL A 40 10.65 10.17 4.25
N PRO A 41 11.62 9.63 5.01
CA PRO A 41 12.63 8.75 4.45
C PRO A 41 12.06 7.51 3.76
N ALA A 42 12.81 6.94 2.81
CA ALA A 42 12.37 5.81 2.00
C ALA A 42 11.87 4.63 2.83
N LYS A 43 12.52 4.34 3.94
CA LYS A 43 12.11 3.26 4.86
C LYS A 43 10.64 3.39 5.27
N TYR A 44 10.24 4.60 5.66
CA TYR A 44 8.87 4.84 6.11
C TYR A 44 7.88 4.86 4.94
N LYS A 45 8.32 5.33 3.78
CA LYS A 45 7.50 5.26 2.57
C LYS A 45 7.20 3.82 2.18
N LEU A 46 8.17 2.92 2.33
CA LEU A 46 7.98 1.50 2.09
C LEU A 46 6.94 0.91 3.06
N LEU A 47 7.02 1.28 4.33
CA LEU A 47 6.06 0.84 5.34
C LEU A 47 4.65 1.38 5.06
N VAL A 48 4.55 2.66 4.68
CA VAL A 48 3.28 3.27 4.28
C VAL A 48 2.69 2.51 3.09
N GLY A 49 3.53 2.22 2.10
CA GLY A 49 3.10 1.48 0.90
C GLY A 49 2.55 0.09 1.23
N ILE A 50 3.23 -0.64 2.12
CA ILE A 50 2.76 -1.95 2.57
C ILE A 50 1.38 -1.83 3.23
N GLY A 51 1.24 -0.87 4.15
CA GLY A 51 -0.02 -0.68 4.88
C GLY A 51 -1.17 -0.29 3.96
N VAL A 52 -0.93 0.63 3.03
CA VAL A 52 -1.95 1.07 2.07
C VAL A 52 -2.33 -0.08 1.13
N ALA A 53 -1.34 -0.80 0.60
CA ALA A 53 -1.60 -1.93 -0.30
C ALA A 53 -2.42 -3.02 0.39
N ALA A 54 -2.09 -3.32 1.66
CA ALA A 54 -2.84 -4.30 2.43
C ALA A 54 -4.29 -3.86 2.67
N ALA A 55 -4.49 -2.59 3.03
CA ALA A 55 -5.83 -2.04 3.26
C ALA A 55 -6.67 -2.04 1.98
N LEU A 56 -6.04 -1.80 0.83
CA LEU A 56 -6.69 -1.83 -0.48
C LEU A 56 -6.84 -3.25 -1.03
N GLN A 57 -6.39 -4.26 -0.27
CA GLN A 57 -6.51 -5.67 -0.62
C GLN A 57 -5.75 -6.05 -1.89
N SER A 58 -4.61 -5.41 -2.11
CA SER A 58 -3.71 -5.74 -3.22
C SER A 58 -2.63 -6.71 -2.74
N SER A 59 -2.83 -8.01 -2.92
CA SER A 59 -1.83 -9.00 -2.51
C SER A 59 -0.53 -8.85 -3.31
N THR A 60 -0.62 -8.52 -4.59
CA THR A 60 0.55 -8.33 -5.45
C THR A 60 1.42 -7.18 -4.96
N CYS A 61 0.82 -6.01 -4.71
CA CYS A 61 1.56 -4.84 -4.24
C CYS A 61 2.08 -5.05 -2.82
N THR A 62 1.29 -5.67 -1.94
CA THR A 62 1.73 -5.96 -0.58
C THR A 62 2.98 -6.84 -0.59
N LEU A 63 2.98 -7.90 -1.38
CA LEU A 63 4.14 -8.79 -1.48
C LEU A 63 5.35 -8.07 -2.06
N MET A 64 5.16 -7.34 -3.16
CA MET A 64 6.25 -6.65 -3.83
C MET A 64 6.92 -5.61 -2.92
N TRP A 65 6.12 -4.80 -2.25
CA TRP A 65 6.64 -3.76 -1.35
C TRP A 65 7.28 -4.35 -0.09
N THR A 66 6.77 -5.49 0.38
CA THR A 66 7.37 -6.23 1.49
C THR A 66 8.77 -6.71 1.11
N ARG A 67 8.93 -7.24 -0.12
CA ARG A 67 10.24 -7.65 -0.62
C ARG A 67 11.20 -6.47 -0.69
N LEU A 68 10.74 -5.34 -1.23
CA LEU A 68 11.56 -4.12 -1.30
C LEU A 68 11.98 -3.65 0.09
N ALA A 69 11.06 -3.69 1.05
CA ALA A 69 11.36 -3.30 2.43
C ALA A 69 12.42 -4.20 3.05
N LYS A 70 12.32 -5.51 2.87
CA LYS A 70 13.33 -6.46 3.38
C LYS A 70 14.69 -6.18 2.76
N GLN A 71 14.74 -5.95 1.46
CA GLN A 71 15.99 -5.64 0.75
C GLN A 71 16.62 -4.34 1.24
N ALA A 72 15.79 -3.40 1.69
CA ALA A 72 16.25 -2.12 2.21
C ALA A 72 16.58 -2.16 3.71
N GLY A 73 16.52 -3.34 4.34
CA GLY A 73 16.89 -3.51 5.74
C GLY A 73 15.77 -3.23 6.73
N VAL A 74 14.53 -3.08 6.28
CA VAL A 74 13.39 -2.95 7.17
C VAL A 74 13.15 -4.28 7.88
N THR A 75 12.93 -4.24 9.18
CA THR A 75 12.78 -5.46 9.97
C THR A 75 11.39 -6.08 9.82
N GLU A 76 11.29 -7.37 10.09
CA GLU A 76 10.00 -8.05 10.07
C GLU A 76 9.04 -7.47 11.10
N ALA A 77 9.55 -7.06 12.26
CA ALA A 77 8.74 -6.43 13.30
C ALA A 77 8.14 -5.11 12.79
N GLU A 78 8.93 -4.30 12.10
CA GLU A 78 8.46 -3.05 11.52
C GLU A 78 7.38 -3.29 10.47
N ILE A 79 7.59 -4.28 9.62
CA ILE A 79 6.60 -4.66 8.60
C ILE A 79 5.31 -5.14 9.25
N ALA A 80 5.42 -5.99 10.26
CA ALA A 80 4.25 -6.50 10.97
C ALA A 80 3.45 -5.36 11.60
N GLU A 81 4.12 -4.39 12.21
CA GLU A 81 3.44 -3.25 12.84
C GLU A 81 2.78 -2.33 11.82
N ALA A 82 3.36 -2.16 10.64
CA ALA A 82 2.71 -1.42 9.57
C ALA A 82 1.41 -2.10 9.14
N ILE A 83 1.41 -3.43 9.05
CA ILE A 83 0.22 -4.21 8.74
C ILE A 83 -0.83 -4.07 9.87
N LEU A 84 -0.39 -4.10 11.12
CA LEU A 84 -1.30 -3.94 12.26
C LEU A 84 -1.96 -2.56 12.27
N VAL A 85 -1.21 -1.50 11.97
CA VAL A 85 -1.76 -0.14 11.86
C VAL A 85 -2.78 -0.08 10.73
N SER A 86 -2.44 -0.68 9.58
CA SER A 86 -3.35 -0.74 8.44
C SER A 86 -4.67 -1.42 8.80
N ARG A 87 -4.60 -2.55 9.51
CA ARG A 87 -5.77 -3.28 9.98
C ARG A 87 -6.60 -2.43 10.94
N LEU A 88 -5.95 -1.73 11.86
CA LEU A 88 -6.63 -0.85 12.81
C LEU A 88 -7.40 0.25 12.07
N MET A 89 -6.77 0.88 11.10
CA MET A 89 -7.41 1.94 10.32
C MET A 89 -8.57 1.41 9.50
N LYS A 90 -8.42 0.21 8.92
CA LYS A 90 -9.50 -0.43 8.17
C LYS A 90 -10.69 -0.74 9.08
N MET A 91 -10.43 -1.22 10.29
CA MET A 91 -11.47 -1.47 11.28
C MET A 91 -12.21 -0.18 11.65
N ALA A 92 -11.49 0.91 11.83
CA ALA A 92 -12.08 2.20 12.16
C ALA A 92 -13.05 2.69 11.08
N THR A 93 -12.79 2.39 9.81
CA THR A 93 -13.67 2.80 8.72
C THR A 93 -15.04 2.12 8.79
N VAL A 94 -15.15 0.99 9.45
CA VAL A 94 -16.44 0.32 9.66
C VAL A 94 -17.35 1.21 10.48
N ASN A 95 -16.82 1.88 11.51
CA ASN A 95 -17.60 2.80 12.34
C ASN A 95 -18.09 4.00 11.53
N ASP A 96 -17.25 4.54 10.66
CA ASP A 96 -17.65 5.64 9.76
C ASP A 96 -18.77 5.20 8.83
N THR A 97 -18.63 4.02 8.25
CA THR A 97 -19.63 3.48 7.33
C THR A 97 -20.98 3.29 8.05
N ALA A 98 -20.94 2.90 9.30
CA ALA A 98 -22.13 2.63 10.10
C ALA A 98 -22.72 3.90 10.74
N ALA A 99 -22.08 5.06 10.62
CA ALA A 99 -22.45 6.27 11.35
C ALA A 99 -23.93 6.67 11.17
N ASP A 100 -24.41 6.67 9.94
CA ASP A 100 -25.80 7.06 9.66
C ASP A 100 -26.79 6.04 10.24
N ALA A 101 -26.47 4.76 10.16
CA ALA A 101 -27.30 3.72 10.75
C ALA A 101 -27.37 3.87 12.27
N LEU A 102 -26.22 4.15 12.89
CA LEU A 102 -26.16 4.35 14.34
C LEU A 102 -26.93 5.60 14.76
N ALA A 103 -26.86 6.68 13.98
CA ALA A 103 -27.63 7.89 14.24
C ALA A 103 -29.14 7.62 14.15
N TRP A 104 -29.56 6.85 13.14
CA TRP A 104 -30.98 6.48 13.00
C TRP A 104 -31.46 5.66 14.20
N LEU A 105 -30.65 4.71 14.68
CA LEU A 105 -30.99 3.93 15.87
C LEU A 105 -31.16 4.83 17.09
N GLU A 106 -30.28 5.81 17.24
CA GLU A 106 -30.32 6.75 18.34
C GLU A 106 -31.61 7.58 18.30
N GLU A 107 -31.99 8.10 17.12
CA GLU A 107 -33.19 8.91 16.93
C GLU A 107 -34.48 8.13 17.19
N THR A 108 -34.47 6.84 16.87
CA THR A 108 -35.67 6.00 17.03
C THR A 108 -35.76 5.29 18.37
N ARG A 109 -34.72 5.40 19.17
CA ARG A 109 -34.70 4.81 20.52
C ARG A 109 -35.61 5.60 21.46
N LYS A 110 -36.52 4.89 22.09
CA LYS A 110 -37.45 5.52 23.01
C LYS A 110 -37.54 4.74 24.30
#